data_1ff10877296d502cee06274076fc081b
#
_entry.id   1ff10877296d502cee06274076fc081b
#
_cell.length_a   1.000
_cell.length_b   1.000
_cell.length_c   1.000
_cell.angle_alpha   90.00
_cell.angle_beta   90.00
_cell.angle_gamma   90.00
#
_symmetry.space_group_name_H-M   'P 1'
#
loop_
_entity.id
_entity.type
_entity.pdbx_description
1 polymer ?
#
loop_
_entity_poly.entity_id
_entity_poly.type
_entity_poly.pdbx_seq_one_letter_code
_entity_poly.pdbx_strand_id
1 'polypeptide(L)'
;MGSAELDIHHRQLFIYSNIITYGNAADPQITEMIRDEIETMWNEPNASLKLFHKDSPRDDLWFEVRFKIHAWYNPLIDPFDIYRNLDPKNNYFRIEEFSHNHISFVDGLNCNSGYFKLENLYKGSTTAAHEYGHTLGLNHPKDLDIRGHGVPGIMYPRGTLVDPQFQYDPSKPAGVTGGTMHPMYRKVKLEDIEALNLHRLDFHDNKAVLGEFTNVWHNDHANISPEDFFGSPIG
;
A
#
# COMPACT_ATOMS: atom_id res chain seq x y z
N MET A 1 4.48 6.67 -0.65
CA MET A 1 4.84 7.87 0.15
C MET A 1 3.70 8.89 0.16
N GLY A 2 3.79 9.94 1.00
CA GLY A 2 2.76 10.97 1.10
C GLY A 2 3.25 12.27 1.73
N SER A 3 2.40 13.32 1.66
CA SER A 3 2.56 14.56 2.42
C SER A 3 1.64 14.49 3.63
N ALA A 4 2.21 14.63 4.82
CA ALA A 4 1.46 14.78 6.06
C ALA A 4 1.20 16.25 6.31
N GLU A 5 -0.06 16.66 6.47
CA GLU A 5 -0.45 18.06 6.64
C GLU A 5 -1.37 18.22 7.85
N LEU A 6 -0.99 19.13 8.78
CA LEU A 6 -1.76 19.41 9.98
C LEU A 6 -2.77 20.54 9.74
N ASP A 7 -4.04 20.22 9.93
CA ASP A 7 -5.09 21.22 10.16
C ASP A 7 -5.29 21.38 11.66
N ILE A 8 -4.59 22.35 12.23
CA ILE A 8 -4.61 22.62 13.68
C ILE A 8 -5.99 23.08 14.13
N HIS A 9 -6.69 23.86 13.29
CA HIS A 9 -7.99 24.42 13.62
C HIS A 9 -9.06 23.34 13.77
N HIS A 10 -9.08 22.37 12.84
CA HIS A 10 -10.03 21.26 12.85
C HIS A 10 -9.47 20.03 13.57
N ARG A 11 -8.23 20.06 14.07
CA ARG A 11 -7.54 18.93 14.72
C ARG A 11 -7.51 17.70 13.84
N GLN A 12 -7.09 17.86 12.60
CA GLN A 12 -6.94 16.79 11.63
C GLN A 12 -5.49 16.71 11.14
N LEU A 13 -5.01 15.47 10.99
CA LEU A 13 -3.77 15.17 10.30
C LEU A 13 -4.13 14.44 9.00
N PHE A 14 -3.94 15.12 7.89
CA PHE A 14 -4.15 14.55 6.58
C PHE A 14 -2.87 13.91 6.05
N ILE A 15 -2.99 12.69 5.51
CA ILE A 15 -1.96 12.05 4.71
C ILE A 15 -2.44 12.09 3.26
N TYR A 16 -1.86 12.97 2.47
CA TYR A 16 -2.17 13.11 1.04
C TYR A 16 -1.23 12.25 0.21
N SER A 17 -1.80 11.39 -0.63
CA SER A 17 -1.04 10.61 -1.61
C SER A 17 -1.73 10.60 -2.96
N ASN A 18 -0.93 10.67 -4.01
CA ASN A 18 -1.35 10.54 -5.39
C ASN A 18 -0.91 9.17 -5.90
N ILE A 19 -1.83 8.41 -6.47
CA ILE A 19 -1.55 7.12 -7.10
C ILE A 19 -1.61 7.31 -8.62
N ILE A 20 -0.47 7.23 -9.26
CA ILE A 20 -0.33 7.40 -10.71
C ILE A 20 -0.10 6.03 -11.32
N THR A 21 -1.07 5.53 -12.05
CA THR A 21 -0.99 4.21 -12.68
C THR A 21 -0.63 4.33 -14.16
N TYR A 22 0.12 3.37 -14.66
CA TYR A 22 0.55 3.24 -16.04
C TYR A 22 0.79 1.77 -16.38
N GLY A 23 1.16 1.48 -17.63
CA GLY A 23 1.40 0.10 -18.09
C GLY A 23 0.26 -0.43 -18.95
N ASN A 24 0.48 -1.62 -19.57
CA ASN A 24 -0.42 -2.14 -20.60
C ASN A 24 -1.77 -2.65 -20.05
N ALA A 25 -1.79 -3.04 -18.78
CA ALA A 25 -2.99 -3.52 -18.10
C ALA A 25 -3.62 -2.45 -17.17
N ALA A 26 -3.11 -1.22 -17.19
CA ALA A 26 -3.68 -0.11 -16.45
C ALA A 26 -4.84 0.53 -17.24
N ASP A 27 -5.87 0.94 -16.55
CA ASP A 27 -6.99 1.70 -17.10
C ASP A 27 -7.60 2.62 -16.00
N PRO A 28 -8.50 3.55 -16.38
CA PRO A 28 -9.14 4.43 -15.41
C PRO A 28 -9.96 3.68 -14.35
N GLN A 29 -10.62 2.57 -14.70
CA GLN A 29 -11.48 1.84 -13.76
C GLN A 29 -10.66 1.13 -12.68
N ILE A 30 -9.57 0.46 -13.07
CA ILE A 30 -8.65 -0.17 -12.13
C ILE A 30 -7.99 0.89 -11.24
N THR A 31 -7.63 2.04 -11.81
CA THR A 31 -7.03 3.14 -11.07
C THR A 31 -7.95 3.67 -9.98
N GLU A 32 -9.23 3.89 -10.29
CA GLU A 32 -10.23 4.29 -9.31
C GLU A 32 -10.48 3.21 -8.25
N MET A 33 -10.50 1.94 -8.64
CA MET A 33 -10.64 0.83 -7.70
C MET A 33 -9.48 0.78 -6.70
N ILE A 34 -8.25 0.99 -7.16
CA ILE A 34 -7.06 1.10 -6.30
C ILE A 34 -7.21 2.26 -5.31
N ARG A 35 -7.60 3.45 -5.79
CA ARG A 35 -7.84 4.62 -4.96
C ARG A 35 -8.87 4.34 -3.88
N ASP A 36 -10.03 3.79 -4.27
CA ASP A 36 -11.14 3.50 -3.36
C ASP A 36 -10.74 2.47 -2.29
N GLU A 37 -10.01 1.41 -2.68
CA GLU A 37 -9.53 0.41 -1.74
C GLU A 37 -8.59 1.03 -0.71
N ILE A 38 -7.59 1.79 -1.16
CA ILE A 38 -6.61 2.42 -0.26
C ILE A 38 -7.33 3.41 0.69
N GLU A 39 -8.06 4.39 0.15
CA GLU A 39 -8.68 5.43 0.97
C GLU A 39 -9.69 4.86 1.97
N THR A 40 -10.51 3.90 1.55
CA THR A 40 -11.50 3.27 2.41
C THR A 40 -10.83 2.51 3.55
N MET A 41 -9.89 1.61 3.22
CA MET A 41 -9.28 0.73 4.23
C MET A 41 -8.41 1.49 5.22
N TRP A 42 -7.63 2.48 4.77
CA TRP A 42 -6.75 3.24 5.66
C TRP A 42 -7.51 4.24 6.55
N ASN A 43 -8.75 4.60 6.22
CA ASN A 43 -9.62 5.39 7.07
C ASN A 43 -10.55 4.54 7.97
N GLU A 44 -10.71 3.23 7.71
CA GLU A 44 -11.60 2.33 8.48
C GLU A 44 -11.31 2.33 9.99
N PRO A 45 -10.05 2.38 10.47
CA PRO A 45 -9.75 2.40 11.90
C PRO A 45 -10.22 3.65 12.65
N ASN A 46 -10.52 4.76 11.94
CA ASN A 46 -10.84 6.06 12.55
C ASN A 46 -9.79 6.48 13.60
N ALA A 47 -8.53 6.38 13.22
CA ALA A 47 -7.40 6.59 14.13
C ALA A 47 -7.28 8.05 14.58
N SER A 48 -6.82 8.23 15.81
CA SER A 48 -6.41 9.52 16.34
C SER A 48 -5.04 9.39 16.99
N LEU A 49 -4.24 10.42 16.88
CA LEU A 49 -2.92 10.43 17.52
C LEU A 49 -2.70 11.75 18.27
N LYS A 50 -1.81 11.66 19.26
CA LYS A 50 -1.39 12.78 20.09
C LYS A 50 -0.13 13.38 19.51
N LEU A 51 -0.16 14.68 19.21
CA LEU A 51 1.00 15.42 18.72
C LEU A 51 1.39 16.52 19.71
N PHE A 52 2.71 16.73 19.84
CA PHE A 52 3.25 17.87 20.58
C PHE A 52 3.37 19.05 19.62
N HIS A 53 2.69 20.14 19.93
CA HIS A 53 2.79 21.37 19.15
C HIS A 53 3.84 22.31 19.77
N LYS A 54 4.80 22.79 18.97
CA LYS A 54 5.91 23.65 19.44
C LYS A 54 5.41 24.95 20.10
N ASP A 55 4.30 25.50 19.59
CA ASP A 55 3.71 26.78 20.07
C ASP A 55 2.74 26.60 21.23
N SER A 56 2.41 25.38 21.61
CA SER A 56 1.56 25.06 22.75
C SER A 56 2.12 23.88 23.55
N PRO A 57 3.31 24.04 24.18
CA PRO A 57 4.01 22.92 24.83
C PRO A 57 3.31 22.38 26.08
N ARG A 58 2.19 22.94 26.49
CA ARG A 58 1.42 22.51 27.66
C ARG A 58 0.17 21.68 27.33
N ASP A 59 -0.26 21.71 26.05
CA ASP A 59 -1.47 21.01 25.62
C ASP A 59 -1.13 19.98 24.57
N ASP A 60 -1.07 18.74 24.97
CA ASP A 60 -1.09 17.62 24.06
C ASP A 60 -2.39 17.61 23.27
N LEU A 61 -2.32 17.84 21.96
CA LEU A 61 -3.49 17.88 21.11
C LEU A 61 -3.69 16.54 20.41
N TRP A 62 -4.93 16.05 20.43
CA TRP A 62 -5.34 14.90 19.65
C TRP A 62 -5.75 15.34 18.26
N PHE A 63 -5.23 14.64 17.24
CA PHE A 63 -5.55 14.85 15.83
C PHE A 63 -6.16 13.58 15.26
N GLU A 64 -7.28 13.73 14.56
CA GLU A 64 -7.86 12.67 13.77
C GLU A 64 -7.01 12.45 12.51
N VAL A 65 -6.61 11.19 12.25
CA VAL A 65 -5.81 10.85 11.05
C VAL A 65 -6.75 10.56 9.89
N ARG A 66 -6.51 11.21 8.77
CA ARG A 66 -7.29 11.05 7.53
C ARG A 66 -6.36 10.85 6.32
N PHE A 67 -6.58 9.75 5.62
CA PHE A 67 -5.91 9.49 4.34
C PHE A 67 -6.76 10.06 3.21
N LYS A 68 -6.13 10.83 2.33
CA LYS A 68 -6.73 11.45 1.15
C LYS A 68 -5.96 11.00 -0.08
N ILE A 69 -6.61 10.14 -0.86
CA ILE A 69 -5.99 9.50 -2.02
C ILE A 69 -6.58 10.10 -3.30
N HIS A 70 -5.70 10.68 -4.11
CA HIS A 70 -6.01 11.03 -5.49
C HIS A 70 -5.40 9.99 -6.41
N ALA A 71 -6.08 9.64 -7.49
CA ALA A 71 -5.53 8.71 -8.45
C ALA A 71 -5.85 9.13 -9.88
N TRP A 72 -4.94 8.84 -10.81
CA TRP A 72 -5.18 8.99 -12.23
C TRP A 72 -4.34 8.01 -13.04
N TYR A 73 -4.94 7.55 -14.12
CA TYR A 73 -4.28 6.74 -15.13
C TYR A 73 -3.53 7.65 -16.10
N ASN A 74 -2.24 7.38 -16.32
CA ASN A 74 -1.41 8.09 -17.30
C ASN A 74 -0.82 7.12 -18.32
N PRO A 75 -1.51 6.86 -19.46
CA PRO A 75 -1.04 5.92 -20.48
C PRO A 75 0.20 6.41 -21.25
N LEU A 76 0.49 7.71 -21.19
CA LEU A 76 1.57 8.35 -21.91
C LEU A 76 2.65 8.91 -20.99
N ILE A 77 2.77 8.33 -19.78
CA ILE A 77 3.78 8.79 -18.82
C ILE A 77 5.18 8.66 -19.40
N ASP A 78 5.94 9.74 -19.31
CA ASP A 78 7.35 9.72 -19.70
C ASP A 78 8.19 9.22 -18.50
N PRO A 79 9.15 8.29 -18.71
CA PRO A 79 10.10 7.90 -17.66
C PRO A 79 10.76 9.09 -16.96
N PHE A 80 11.03 10.19 -17.67
CA PHE A 80 11.59 11.40 -17.09
C PHE A 80 10.68 12.09 -16.10
N ASP A 81 9.35 11.97 -16.24
CA ASP A 81 8.40 12.53 -15.28
C ASP A 81 8.53 11.82 -13.93
N ILE A 82 8.77 10.51 -13.95
CA ILE A 82 9.06 9.72 -12.75
C ILE A 82 10.43 10.09 -12.18
N TYR A 83 11.49 10.03 -12.99
CA TYR A 83 12.86 10.29 -12.52
C TYR A 83 13.04 11.68 -11.91
N ARG A 84 12.30 12.69 -12.39
CA ARG A 84 12.40 14.08 -11.94
C ARG A 84 11.38 14.44 -10.87
N ASN A 85 10.56 13.49 -10.44
CA ASN A 85 9.54 13.76 -9.45
C ASN A 85 10.14 14.25 -8.13
N LEU A 86 9.65 15.39 -7.65
CA LEU A 86 9.99 15.98 -6.36
C LEU A 86 8.75 16.22 -5.49
N ASP A 87 7.55 15.82 -5.96
CA ASP A 87 6.33 15.90 -5.16
C ASP A 87 6.23 14.64 -4.28
N PRO A 88 6.32 14.76 -2.95
CA PRO A 88 6.26 13.63 -2.04
C PRO A 88 4.90 12.90 -2.03
N LYS A 89 3.87 13.48 -2.64
CA LYS A 89 2.58 12.82 -2.77
C LYS A 89 2.56 11.76 -3.87
N ASN A 90 3.40 11.89 -4.90
CA ASN A 90 3.32 11.06 -6.09
C ASN A 90 3.90 9.66 -5.85
N ASN A 91 3.08 8.65 -6.11
CA ASN A 91 3.43 7.23 -6.12
C ASN A 91 3.11 6.66 -7.50
N TYR A 92 4.07 5.95 -8.08
CA TYR A 92 4.00 5.45 -9.45
C TYR A 92 3.89 3.93 -9.44
N PHE A 93 2.76 3.41 -9.96
CA PHE A 93 2.53 1.97 -10.03
C PHE A 93 2.31 1.53 -11.47
N ARG A 94 3.19 0.67 -11.96
CA ARG A 94 2.99 -0.02 -13.22
C ARG A 94 2.01 -1.17 -13.02
N ILE A 95 1.05 -1.33 -13.95
CA ILE A 95 0.09 -2.44 -13.94
C ILE A 95 0.26 -3.24 -15.22
N GLU A 96 0.56 -4.55 -15.09
CA GLU A 96 0.71 -5.48 -16.19
C GLU A 96 0.03 -6.81 -15.87
N GLU A 97 -0.26 -7.61 -16.91
CA GLU A 97 -0.83 -8.95 -16.74
C GLU A 97 0.17 -9.91 -16.07
N PHE A 98 1.47 -9.69 -16.25
CA PHE A 98 2.55 -10.56 -15.79
C PHE A 98 3.53 -9.83 -14.90
N SER A 99 4.15 -10.56 -13.99
CA SER A 99 5.34 -10.15 -13.25
C SER A 99 6.29 -11.33 -13.07
N HIS A 100 7.59 -11.09 -13.05
CA HIS A 100 8.61 -12.14 -12.90
C HIS A 100 8.41 -12.99 -11.65
N ASN A 101 7.92 -12.41 -10.56
CA ASN A 101 7.74 -13.09 -9.29
C ASN A 101 6.28 -13.49 -9.02
N HIS A 102 5.38 -13.34 -9.99
CA HIS A 102 3.94 -13.57 -9.84
C HIS A 102 3.27 -12.80 -8.69
N ILE A 103 3.90 -11.73 -8.21
CA ILE A 103 3.42 -10.89 -7.11
C ILE A 103 3.33 -9.43 -7.53
N SER A 104 2.54 -8.65 -6.78
CA SER A 104 2.61 -7.20 -6.74
C SER A 104 3.63 -6.79 -5.68
N PHE A 105 4.30 -5.65 -5.85
CA PHE A 105 5.34 -5.21 -4.93
C PHE A 105 5.58 -3.69 -5.03
N VAL A 106 6.20 -3.14 -4.01
CA VAL A 106 6.89 -1.84 -4.06
C VAL A 106 8.40 -2.05 -4.14
N ASP A 107 9.15 -1.08 -4.65
CA ASP A 107 10.60 -1.19 -4.89
C ASP A 107 11.44 -1.22 -3.60
N GLY A 108 10.81 -1.06 -2.47
CA GLY A 108 11.39 -1.13 -1.13
C GLY A 108 10.48 -0.47 -0.11
N LEU A 109 10.83 -0.55 1.16
CA LEU A 109 10.08 0.16 2.20
C LEU A 109 10.22 1.67 2.01
N ASN A 110 9.15 2.40 2.26
CA ASN A 110 9.01 3.85 2.06
C ASN A 110 9.01 4.31 0.60
N CYS A 111 9.21 3.42 -0.38
CA CYS A 111 9.41 3.79 -1.77
C CYS A 111 8.12 4.29 -2.44
N ASN A 112 8.26 5.25 -3.37
CA ASN A 112 7.15 5.84 -4.13
C ASN A 112 6.92 5.20 -5.50
N SER A 113 7.46 4.02 -5.74
CA SER A 113 7.27 3.28 -6.97
C SER A 113 7.05 1.79 -6.70
N GLY A 114 6.34 1.15 -7.60
CA GLY A 114 5.99 -0.25 -7.46
C GLY A 114 5.32 -0.83 -8.69
N TYR A 115 4.90 -2.08 -8.59
CA TYR A 115 4.39 -2.88 -9.66
C TYR A 115 3.19 -3.70 -9.20
N PHE A 116 2.10 -3.62 -9.94
CA PHE A 116 0.92 -4.44 -9.73
C PHE A 116 0.78 -5.48 -10.83
N LYS A 117 0.66 -6.76 -10.43
CA LYS A 117 0.17 -7.80 -11.32
C LYS A 117 -1.36 -7.71 -11.38
N LEU A 118 -1.94 -7.59 -12.57
CA LEU A 118 -3.37 -7.36 -12.79
C LEU A 118 -4.25 -8.37 -12.03
N GLU A 119 -3.90 -9.66 -12.08
CA GLU A 119 -4.69 -10.71 -11.40
C GLU A 119 -4.76 -10.56 -9.88
N ASN A 120 -3.87 -9.73 -9.28
CA ASN A 120 -3.88 -9.44 -7.85
C ASN A 120 -4.79 -8.25 -7.49
N LEU A 121 -5.35 -7.55 -8.49
CA LEU A 121 -6.17 -6.35 -8.32
C LEU A 121 -7.67 -6.64 -8.55
N TYR A 122 -8.20 -7.66 -7.90
CA TYR A 122 -9.65 -7.88 -7.91
C TYR A 122 -10.31 -7.20 -6.72
N LYS A 123 -11.61 -6.92 -6.83
CA LYS A 123 -12.37 -6.24 -5.77
C LYS A 123 -12.28 -7.01 -4.44
N GLY A 124 -11.76 -6.35 -3.42
CA GLY A 124 -11.54 -6.94 -2.09
C GLY A 124 -10.24 -7.74 -1.96
N SER A 125 -9.33 -7.66 -2.95
CA SER A 125 -8.02 -8.31 -2.85
C SER A 125 -7.16 -7.76 -1.73
N THR A 126 -7.42 -6.53 -1.31
CA THR A 126 -6.63 -5.74 -0.35
C THR A 126 -5.16 -5.54 -0.77
N THR A 127 -4.84 -5.85 -2.02
CA THR A 127 -3.47 -5.77 -2.52
C THR A 127 -2.99 -4.31 -2.59
N ALA A 128 -3.81 -3.41 -3.13
CA ALA A 128 -3.44 -2.01 -3.24
C ALA A 128 -3.23 -1.37 -1.87
N ALA A 129 -4.11 -1.65 -0.90
CA ALA A 129 -3.97 -1.15 0.47
C ALA A 129 -2.74 -1.73 1.19
N HIS A 130 -2.37 -2.98 0.92
CA HIS A 130 -1.16 -3.63 1.45
C HIS A 130 0.11 -2.99 0.88
N GLU A 131 0.21 -2.88 -0.45
CA GLU A 131 1.38 -2.26 -1.10
C GLU A 131 1.50 -0.77 -0.73
N TYR A 132 0.39 -0.06 -0.57
CA TYR A 132 0.40 1.30 -0.05
C TYR A 132 1.02 1.38 1.35
N GLY A 133 0.74 0.41 2.24
CA GLY A 133 1.40 0.31 3.55
C GLY A 133 2.93 0.25 3.45
N HIS A 134 3.46 -0.47 2.46
CA HIS A 134 4.90 -0.50 2.20
C HIS A 134 5.44 0.85 1.73
N THR A 135 4.68 1.61 0.92
CA THR A 135 5.11 2.97 0.53
C THR A 135 5.18 3.94 1.70
N LEU A 136 4.44 3.65 2.78
CA LEU A 136 4.45 4.42 4.02
C LEU A 136 5.48 3.92 5.05
N GLY A 137 6.23 2.85 4.73
CA GLY A 137 7.30 2.31 5.56
C GLY A 137 6.94 1.13 6.43
N LEU A 138 5.76 0.53 6.27
CA LEU A 138 5.38 -0.65 7.03
C LEU A 138 5.97 -1.92 6.42
N ASN A 139 6.61 -2.72 7.25
CA ASN A 139 7.13 -4.03 6.87
C ASN A 139 6.13 -5.14 7.19
N HIS A 140 6.34 -6.33 6.62
CA HIS A 140 5.62 -7.51 7.04
C HIS A 140 5.92 -7.82 8.51
N PRO A 141 4.91 -8.28 9.29
CA PRO A 141 5.15 -8.82 10.62
C PRO A 141 6.10 -10.03 10.58
N LYS A 142 6.91 -10.19 11.64
CA LYS A 142 7.87 -11.30 11.72
C LYS A 142 7.20 -12.62 12.06
N ASP A 143 6.16 -12.58 12.90
CA ASP A 143 5.36 -13.75 13.24
C ASP A 143 4.24 -13.92 12.21
N LEU A 144 4.29 -15.02 11.50
CA LEU A 144 3.34 -15.37 10.46
C LEU A 144 2.39 -16.50 10.88
N ASP A 145 2.35 -16.87 12.15
CA ASP A 145 1.33 -17.77 12.71
C ASP A 145 0.44 -16.98 13.68
N ILE A 146 -0.70 -16.53 13.16
CA ILE A 146 -1.66 -15.72 13.91
C ILE A 146 -2.96 -16.46 14.21
N ARG A 147 -2.91 -17.78 14.25
CA ARG A 147 -4.06 -18.60 14.64
C ARG A 147 -4.48 -18.25 16.08
N GLY A 148 -5.78 -18.07 16.28
CA GLY A 148 -6.34 -17.59 17.57
C GLY A 148 -6.25 -16.10 17.83
N HIS A 149 -5.63 -15.31 16.92
CA HIS A 149 -5.48 -13.86 17.07
C HIS A 149 -6.51 -13.04 16.26
N GLY A 150 -7.48 -13.72 15.62
CA GLY A 150 -8.59 -13.09 14.93
C GLY A 150 -8.24 -12.57 13.54
N VAL A 151 -8.84 -11.46 13.12
CA VAL A 151 -8.72 -10.92 11.75
C VAL A 151 -7.28 -10.52 11.44
N PRO A 152 -6.72 -10.92 10.28
CA PRO A 152 -5.38 -10.52 9.87
C PRO A 152 -5.25 -8.99 9.68
N GLY A 153 -4.13 -8.40 10.12
CA GLY A 153 -3.76 -7.01 9.79
C GLY A 153 -3.37 -6.86 8.32
N ILE A 154 -3.39 -5.60 7.82
CA ILE A 154 -3.16 -5.32 6.40
C ILE A 154 -1.77 -5.77 5.93
N MET A 155 -0.75 -5.69 6.79
CA MET A 155 0.62 -5.99 6.42
C MET A 155 1.00 -7.48 6.44
N TYR A 156 0.07 -8.39 6.75
CA TYR A 156 0.35 -9.83 6.69
C TYR A 156 0.40 -10.33 5.24
N PRO A 157 1.45 -11.07 4.83
CA PRO A 157 1.56 -11.67 3.50
C PRO A 157 0.66 -12.89 3.35
N ARG A 158 0.37 -13.32 2.10
CA ARG A 158 -0.53 -14.44 1.76
C ARG A 158 -0.15 -15.78 2.42
N GLY A 159 1.13 -15.99 2.73
CA GLY A 159 1.62 -17.20 3.39
C GLY A 159 1.35 -17.32 4.88
N THR A 160 0.69 -16.31 5.48
CA THR A 160 0.38 -16.27 6.92
C THR A 160 -0.57 -17.40 7.31
N LEU A 161 -0.27 -18.07 8.44
CA LEU A 161 -1.12 -19.08 9.04
C LEU A 161 -2.21 -18.40 9.87
N VAL A 162 -3.45 -18.70 9.55
CA VAL A 162 -4.64 -18.09 10.15
C VAL A 162 -5.65 -19.17 10.56
N ASP A 163 -6.65 -18.76 11.34
CA ASP A 163 -7.79 -19.62 11.61
C ASP A 163 -8.55 -20.00 10.33
N PRO A 164 -9.20 -21.15 10.27
CA PRO A 164 -9.82 -21.68 9.04
C PRO A 164 -10.75 -20.70 8.32
N GLN A 165 -11.50 -19.87 9.04
CA GLN A 165 -12.42 -18.88 8.46
C GLN A 165 -11.74 -17.78 7.66
N PHE A 166 -10.42 -17.61 7.79
CA PHE A 166 -9.62 -16.61 7.07
C PHE A 166 -8.74 -17.21 5.98
N GLN A 167 -8.82 -18.53 5.75
CA GLN A 167 -8.06 -19.25 4.71
C GLN A 167 -8.74 -19.14 3.34
N TYR A 168 -7.97 -19.45 2.28
CA TYR A 168 -8.53 -19.67 0.95
C TYR A 168 -9.55 -20.81 0.93
N ASP A 169 -9.21 -21.92 1.62
CA ASP A 169 -10.06 -23.09 1.80
C ASP A 169 -10.09 -23.48 3.30
N PRO A 170 -11.19 -23.21 3.99
CA PRO A 170 -11.33 -23.53 5.41
C PRO A 170 -11.23 -25.01 5.76
N SER A 171 -11.38 -25.89 4.78
CA SER A 171 -11.27 -27.36 4.97
C SER A 171 -9.83 -27.86 4.98
N LYS A 172 -8.87 -27.05 4.57
CA LYS A 172 -7.46 -27.41 4.47
C LYS A 172 -6.72 -27.19 5.78
N PRO A 173 -5.77 -28.06 6.14
CA PRO A 173 -4.87 -27.80 7.25
C PRO A 173 -4.06 -26.51 7.00
N ALA A 174 -3.77 -25.78 8.08
CA ALA A 174 -2.96 -24.57 7.99
C ALA A 174 -1.56 -24.87 7.40
N GLY A 175 -1.11 -24.05 6.48
CA GLY A 175 0.22 -24.14 5.85
C GLY A 175 0.31 -24.99 4.59
N VAL A 176 -0.72 -25.76 4.25
CA VAL A 176 -0.78 -26.44 2.94
C VAL A 176 -1.42 -25.53 1.88
N THR A 177 -1.35 -25.91 0.61
CA THR A 177 -2.00 -25.17 -0.49
C THR A 177 -3.50 -24.98 -0.20
N GLY A 178 -3.95 -23.74 -0.18
CA GLY A 178 -5.30 -23.36 0.22
C GLY A 178 -5.48 -23.12 1.73
N GLY A 179 -4.62 -23.65 2.58
CA GLY A 179 -4.65 -23.52 4.04
C GLY A 179 -3.88 -22.33 4.60
N THR A 180 -3.67 -21.28 3.80
CA THR A 180 -3.07 -20.01 4.21
C THR A 180 -4.05 -18.87 4.04
N MET A 181 -3.71 -17.70 4.56
CA MET A 181 -4.55 -16.52 4.58
C MET A 181 -5.02 -16.10 3.18
N HIS A 182 -6.34 -15.94 3.03
CA HIS A 182 -6.92 -15.29 1.86
C HIS A 182 -6.86 -13.77 2.06
N PRO A 183 -6.24 -13.01 1.13
CA PRO A 183 -6.00 -11.56 1.29
C PRO A 183 -7.26 -10.74 1.59
N MET A 184 -8.44 -11.16 1.08
CA MET A 184 -9.70 -10.43 1.31
C MET A 184 -10.06 -10.22 2.79
N TYR A 185 -9.48 -11.00 3.68
CA TYR A 185 -9.74 -10.91 5.12
C TYR A 185 -8.84 -9.91 5.85
N ARG A 186 -7.82 -9.39 5.18
CA ARG A 186 -6.94 -8.37 5.77
C ARG A 186 -7.71 -7.09 6.08
N LYS A 187 -7.33 -6.44 7.17
CA LYS A 187 -7.88 -5.15 7.60
C LYS A 187 -6.76 -4.22 8.05
N VAL A 188 -6.88 -2.95 7.70
CA VAL A 188 -6.06 -1.93 8.37
C VAL A 188 -6.55 -1.81 9.80
N LYS A 189 -5.63 -1.81 10.76
CA LYS A 189 -5.89 -1.73 12.19
C LYS A 189 -5.27 -0.47 12.80
N LEU A 190 -5.65 -0.14 14.02
CA LEU A 190 -5.04 0.98 14.75
C LEU A 190 -3.52 0.81 14.89
N GLU A 191 -3.08 -0.43 15.14
CA GLU A 191 -1.67 -0.78 15.28
C GLU A 191 -0.87 -0.49 14.00
N ASP A 192 -1.48 -0.62 12.81
CA ASP A 192 -0.85 -0.26 11.54
C ASP A 192 -0.64 1.26 11.44
N ILE A 193 -1.62 2.07 11.89
CA ILE A 193 -1.49 3.53 11.92
C ILE A 193 -0.46 3.97 12.97
N GLU A 194 -0.44 3.35 14.14
CA GLU A 194 0.54 3.62 15.19
C GLU A 194 1.97 3.31 14.71
N ALA A 195 2.14 2.21 13.97
CA ALA A 195 3.42 1.77 13.40
C ALA A 195 4.01 2.76 12.38
N LEU A 196 3.18 3.63 11.76
CA LEU A 196 3.66 4.72 10.90
C LEU A 196 4.48 5.76 11.67
N ASN A 197 4.40 5.78 13.00
CA ASN A 197 5.12 6.74 13.87
C ASN A 197 4.92 8.21 13.46
N LEU A 198 3.72 8.57 13.05
CA LEU A 198 3.38 9.91 12.55
C LEU A 198 3.71 11.03 13.55
N HIS A 199 3.76 10.72 14.85
CA HIS A 199 4.17 11.65 15.90
C HIS A 199 5.65 12.04 15.86
N ARG A 200 6.47 11.32 15.07
CA ARG A 200 7.92 11.58 14.89
C ARG A 200 8.23 12.36 13.64
N LEU A 201 7.23 12.67 12.83
CA LEU A 201 7.44 13.45 11.61
C LEU A 201 7.91 14.86 11.94
N ASP A 202 8.88 15.35 11.18
CA ASP A 202 9.40 16.70 11.32
C ASP A 202 8.54 17.67 10.52
N PHE A 203 7.62 18.34 11.21
CA PHE A 203 6.69 19.28 10.59
C PHE A 203 7.31 20.67 10.44
N HIS A 204 7.36 21.16 9.20
CA HIS A 204 7.69 22.52 8.82
C HIS A 204 6.46 23.16 8.18
N ASP A 205 6.03 24.31 8.71
CA ASP A 205 4.79 24.99 8.26
C ASP A 205 3.58 24.04 8.18
N ASN A 206 3.43 23.19 9.22
CA ASN A 206 2.39 22.16 9.33
C ASN A 206 2.45 21.06 8.27
N LYS A 207 3.57 20.90 7.56
CA LYS A 207 3.78 19.86 6.56
C LYS A 207 5.00 19.01 6.87
N ALA A 208 4.89 17.72 6.59
CA ALA A 208 5.99 16.78 6.67
C ALA A 208 5.93 15.78 5.51
N VAL A 209 7.04 15.12 5.23
CA VAL A 209 7.12 14.06 4.21
C VAL A 209 7.09 12.69 4.90
N LEU A 210 6.29 11.78 4.36
CA LEU A 210 6.21 10.39 4.77
C LEU A 210 6.62 9.50 3.60
N GLY A 211 7.75 8.80 3.75
CA GLY A 211 8.32 7.95 2.71
C GLY A 211 9.55 8.55 2.01
N GLU A 212 10.00 7.89 0.96
CA GLU A 212 11.25 8.20 0.26
C GLU A 212 11.05 8.23 -1.27
N PHE A 213 11.83 9.08 -1.96
CA PHE A 213 11.81 9.15 -3.42
C PHE A 213 12.69 8.04 -4.01
N THR A 214 12.08 7.03 -4.63
CA THR A 214 12.79 6.04 -5.45
C THR A 214 12.74 6.38 -6.92
N ASN A 215 11.60 6.84 -7.41
CA ASN A 215 11.39 7.30 -8.78
C ASN A 215 11.81 6.25 -9.83
N VAL A 216 11.44 5.00 -9.65
CA VAL A 216 11.82 3.88 -10.53
C VAL A 216 10.83 3.74 -11.68
N TRP A 217 11.36 3.59 -12.89
CA TRP A 217 10.60 3.19 -14.06
C TRP A 217 10.75 1.69 -14.33
N HIS A 218 9.64 0.96 -14.36
CA HIS A 218 9.62 -0.48 -14.64
C HIS A 218 9.48 -0.75 -16.13
N ASN A 219 10.58 -0.68 -16.88
CA ASN A 219 10.57 -0.93 -18.33
C ASN A 219 10.64 -2.42 -18.66
N ASP A 220 11.41 -3.18 -17.89
CA ASP A 220 11.75 -4.57 -18.20
C ASP A 220 10.56 -5.55 -18.17
N HIS A 221 9.47 -5.14 -17.55
CA HIS A 221 8.25 -5.95 -17.48
C HIS A 221 7.24 -5.70 -18.62
N ALA A 222 7.47 -4.66 -19.43
CA ALA A 222 6.50 -4.24 -20.47
C ALA A 222 6.34 -5.24 -21.63
N ASN A 223 7.31 -6.11 -21.85
CA ASN A 223 7.38 -6.99 -23.01
C ASN A 223 7.44 -8.47 -22.66
N ILE A 224 7.09 -8.85 -21.43
CA ILE A 224 7.11 -10.24 -21.01
C ILE A 224 5.82 -10.93 -21.46
N SER A 225 5.98 -11.95 -22.31
CA SER A 225 4.86 -12.82 -22.70
C SER A 225 4.74 -14.00 -21.72
N PRO A 226 3.54 -14.65 -21.64
CA PRO A 226 3.39 -15.90 -20.89
C PRO A 226 4.35 -16.99 -21.33
N GLU A 227 4.74 -17.00 -22.60
CA GLU A 227 5.64 -17.97 -23.20
C GLU A 227 7.07 -17.86 -22.67
N ASP A 228 7.48 -16.65 -22.23
CA ASP A 228 8.79 -16.41 -21.63
C ASP A 228 8.92 -17.02 -20.22
N PHE A 229 7.79 -17.32 -19.56
CA PHE A 229 7.75 -17.93 -18.22
C PHE A 229 7.69 -19.45 -18.23
N PHE A 230 6.99 -19.99 -19.20
CA PHE A 230 6.87 -21.44 -19.37
C PHE A 230 7.87 -21.83 -20.43
N GLY A 231 9.15 -21.95 -20.05
CA GLY A 231 10.20 -22.38 -20.98
C GLY A 231 9.66 -23.46 -21.92
N SER A 232 9.99 -23.37 -23.20
CA SER A 232 9.51 -24.27 -24.25
C SER A 232 9.47 -25.70 -23.74
N PRO A 233 8.37 -26.46 -23.92
CA PRO A 233 8.33 -27.84 -23.49
C PRO A 233 9.56 -28.54 -24.06
N ILE A 234 10.37 -29.09 -23.17
CA ILE A 234 11.54 -29.85 -23.53
C ILE A 234 11.02 -31.01 -24.40
N GLY A 235 11.35 -30.91 -25.71
CA GLY A 235 11.05 -31.93 -26.69
C GLY A 235 11.85 -33.19 -26.49
#